data_f606315f16f2ec735b4c69a62de09e5d
#
_entry.id   f606315f16f2ec735b4c69a62de09e5d
#
_cell.length_a   1.000
_cell.length_b   1.000
_cell.length_c   1.000
_cell.angle_alpha   90.00
_cell.angle_beta   90.00
_cell.angle_gamma   90.00
#
_symmetry.space_group_name_H-M   'P 1'
#
loop_
_entity.id
_entity.type
_entity.pdbx_description
1 polymer ?
#
loop_
_entity_poly.entity_id
_entity_poly.type
_entity_poly.pdbx_seq_one_letter_code
_entity_poly.pdbx_strand_id
1 'polypeptide(L)'
;MKKIRYGMIGFGGIGENRIAKEGFALDRGRFGKHPVADLVVAWDPNPAREEAAKALGVGWSTTGEAILDDPTIDAVVIASNNRTHAQWGKAALEKGKHVLLEKPAGVNRKEVKELYELAKAKGLSLGVDHMMTKNEYNILARDLIEKGELGDVSSIVLHMEFDYGLTPAEAASWRCNDPLELGGPIGDVGSHCFYMAEFLLGSKISELSCVYTPKTATFNVEAGAYIKFKLESGVEGVARVAFDQRRGSLDGTLKNLGYEVYGTKGFIEGKGVMFQLSGHDDEPVALSLTAHIGGEVGELVPAQITNIYASQVAEHAQSILDKRPLSGEGAVRNLEQILLSHESAQEGGSLKKM
;
A
#
# COMPACT_ATOMS: atom_id res chain seq x y z
N MET A 1 28.88 -0.65 -5.06
CA MET A 1 27.90 0.23 -5.76
C MET A 1 27.50 1.36 -4.83
N LYS A 2 27.21 2.56 -5.35
CA LYS A 2 26.67 3.66 -4.55
C LYS A 2 25.28 3.25 -4.05
N LYS A 3 25.00 3.46 -2.76
CA LYS A 3 23.68 3.28 -2.18
C LYS A 3 23.03 4.63 -1.93
N ILE A 4 21.73 4.68 -2.01
CA ILE A 4 20.93 5.83 -1.61
C ILE A 4 20.81 5.84 -0.09
N ARG A 5 21.10 6.98 0.53
CA ARG A 5 21.04 7.18 1.97
C ARG A 5 19.68 7.77 2.35
N TYR A 6 18.98 7.06 3.18
CA TYR A 6 17.62 7.45 3.62
C TYR A 6 17.61 7.95 5.07
N GLY A 7 16.85 9.03 5.30
CA GLY A 7 16.29 9.33 6.59
C GLY A 7 14.84 8.82 6.69
N MET A 8 14.32 8.63 7.89
CA MET A 8 12.93 8.24 8.12
C MET A 8 12.25 9.19 9.09
N ILE A 9 11.07 9.67 8.70
CA ILE A 9 10.17 10.48 9.54
C ILE A 9 8.94 9.65 9.88
N GLY A 10 8.77 9.36 11.19
CA GLY A 10 7.81 8.39 11.69
C GLY A 10 8.44 7.00 11.87
N PHE A 11 8.74 6.64 13.12
CA PHE A 11 9.30 5.33 13.50
C PHE A 11 8.30 4.54 14.35
N GLY A 12 7.01 4.62 13.97
CA GLY A 12 5.91 3.85 14.55
C GLY A 12 5.92 2.39 14.12
N GLY A 13 4.77 1.70 14.32
CA GLY A 13 4.67 0.25 14.04
C GLY A 13 5.01 -0.13 12.58
N ILE A 14 4.51 0.62 11.59
CA ILE A 14 4.85 0.39 10.17
C ILE A 14 6.30 0.79 9.88
N GLY A 15 6.73 1.98 10.33
CA GLY A 15 8.11 2.46 10.12
C GLY A 15 9.15 1.49 10.66
N GLU A 16 8.96 0.97 11.89
CA GLU A 16 9.87 0.00 12.48
C GLU A 16 9.76 -1.38 11.85
N ASN A 17 8.54 -1.99 11.89
CA ASN A 17 8.43 -3.43 11.65
C ASN A 17 8.40 -3.78 10.17
N ARG A 18 7.84 -2.90 9.30
CA ARG A 18 7.74 -3.17 7.87
C ARG A 18 8.83 -2.45 7.09
N ILE A 19 8.99 -1.15 7.29
CA ILE A 19 9.92 -0.39 6.46
C ILE A 19 11.37 -0.59 6.92
N ALA A 20 11.70 -0.38 8.22
CA ALA A 20 13.07 -0.51 8.69
C ALA A 20 13.55 -1.97 8.70
N LYS A 21 12.83 -2.86 9.39
CA LYS A 21 13.23 -4.26 9.54
C LYS A 21 13.21 -5.02 8.22
N GLU A 22 12.14 -4.91 7.45
CA GLU A 22 11.95 -5.64 6.20
C GLU A 22 12.40 -4.83 4.98
N GLY A 23 11.86 -3.63 4.76
CA GLY A 23 12.15 -2.79 3.61
C GLY A 23 13.62 -2.44 3.46
N PHE A 24 14.28 -2.00 4.52
CA PHE A 24 15.72 -1.75 4.55
C PHE A 24 16.52 -2.97 4.99
N ALA A 25 15.87 -4.11 5.22
CA ALA A 25 16.49 -5.36 5.61
C ALA A 25 17.38 -5.24 6.87
N LEU A 26 16.93 -4.48 7.88
CA LEU A 26 17.70 -4.28 9.12
C LEU A 26 17.53 -5.42 10.13
N ASP A 27 16.48 -6.24 10.01
CA ASP A 27 16.41 -7.49 10.74
C ASP A 27 17.38 -8.51 10.12
N ARG A 28 18.61 -8.50 10.64
CA ARG A 28 19.72 -9.32 10.13
C ARG A 28 19.56 -10.82 10.42
N GLY A 29 18.65 -11.19 11.28
CA GLY A 29 18.29 -12.58 11.52
C GLY A 29 17.46 -13.17 10.38
N ARG A 30 16.71 -12.30 9.67
CA ARG A 30 15.80 -12.71 8.59
C ARG A 30 16.30 -12.34 7.20
N PHE A 31 16.99 -11.22 7.05
CA PHE A 31 17.30 -10.63 5.74
C PHE A 31 18.79 -10.34 5.57
N GLY A 32 19.30 -10.50 4.36
CA GLY A 32 20.61 -10.01 3.94
C GLY A 32 20.63 -8.47 3.87
N LYS A 33 21.80 -7.89 3.58
CA LYS A 33 21.93 -6.44 3.42
C LYS A 33 21.16 -5.95 2.19
N HIS A 34 20.39 -4.87 2.34
CA HIS A 34 19.74 -4.23 1.21
C HIS A 34 20.77 -3.77 0.16
N PRO A 35 20.58 -4.09 -1.13
CA PRO A 35 21.65 -3.91 -2.13
C PRO A 35 21.91 -2.44 -2.49
N VAL A 36 20.87 -1.60 -2.55
CA VAL A 36 20.93 -0.24 -3.13
C VAL A 36 20.49 0.88 -2.20
N ALA A 37 20.04 0.56 -0.97
CA ALA A 37 19.55 1.54 0.00
C ALA A 37 20.12 1.29 1.41
N ASP A 38 20.33 2.37 2.16
CA ASP A 38 20.68 2.33 3.58
C ASP A 38 19.80 3.33 4.35
N LEU A 39 19.11 2.86 5.41
CA LEU A 39 18.45 3.71 6.38
C LEU A 39 19.47 4.12 7.45
N VAL A 40 19.80 5.40 7.52
CA VAL A 40 20.91 5.87 8.36
C VAL A 40 20.47 6.64 9.59
N VAL A 41 19.29 7.25 9.57
CA VAL A 41 18.77 8.06 10.67
C VAL A 41 17.24 8.01 10.67
N ALA A 42 16.63 8.07 11.85
CA ALA A 42 15.18 8.16 12.02
C ALA A 42 14.80 9.23 13.04
N TRP A 43 13.56 9.66 12.96
CA TRP A 43 12.91 10.52 13.94
C TRP A 43 11.43 10.14 14.10
N ASP A 44 10.94 10.28 15.32
CA ASP A 44 9.51 10.15 15.67
C ASP A 44 9.20 11.17 16.78
N PRO A 45 7.99 11.76 16.81
CA PRO A 45 7.58 12.67 17.89
C PRO A 45 7.53 11.97 19.26
N ASN A 46 7.41 10.64 19.28
CA ASN A 46 7.52 9.85 20.51
C ASN A 46 8.99 9.44 20.74
N PRO A 47 9.69 10.06 21.72
CA PRO A 47 11.11 9.78 21.96
C PRO A 47 11.37 8.34 22.44
N ALA A 48 10.36 7.63 22.93
CA ALA A 48 10.50 6.22 23.31
C ALA A 48 10.84 5.30 22.11
N ARG A 49 10.69 5.79 20.87
CA ARG A 49 11.04 5.05 19.65
C ARG A 49 12.55 5.06 19.36
N GLU A 50 13.32 5.92 20.03
CA GLU A 50 14.78 6.02 19.87
C GLU A 50 15.50 4.70 20.17
N GLU A 51 15.11 4.01 21.23
CA GLU A 51 15.72 2.73 21.60
C GLU A 51 15.53 1.66 20.51
N ALA A 52 14.32 1.59 19.94
CA ALA A 52 14.02 0.67 18.85
C ALA A 52 14.84 0.98 17.59
N ALA A 53 15.02 2.26 17.23
CA ALA A 53 15.85 2.67 16.12
C ALA A 53 17.33 2.29 16.34
N LYS A 54 17.87 2.59 17.51
CA LYS A 54 19.25 2.25 17.89
C LYS A 54 19.51 0.74 17.90
N ALA A 55 18.53 -0.06 18.36
CA ALA A 55 18.63 -1.52 18.35
C ALA A 55 18.80 -2.10 16.93
N LEU A 56 18.28 -1.39 15.91
CA LEU A 56 18.46 -1.73 14.50
C LEU A 56 19.71 -1.09 13.87
N GLY A 57 20.51 -0.36 14.63
CA GLY A 57 21.69 0.34 14.13
C GLY A 57 21.37 1.63 13.37
N VAL A 58 20.16 2.18 13.51
CA VAL A 58 19.72 3.43 12.90
C VAL A 58 20.02 4.58 13.85
N GLY A 59 20.64 5.64 13.34
CA GLY A 59 20.85 6.88 14.09
C GLY A 59 19.53 7.53 14.49
N TRP A 60 19.55 8.35 15.53
CA TRP A 60 18.37 9.09 15.96
C TRP A 60 18.55 10.58 15.84
N SER A 61 17.57 11.25 15.25
CA SER A 61 17.53 12.70 15.13
C SER A 61 16.65 13.30 16.24
N THR A 62 16.95 14.50 16.67
CA THR A 62 16.15 15.25 17.67
C THR A 62 14.91 15.87 17.04
N THR A 63 14.92 16.14 15.72
CA THR A 63 13.80 16.71 14.99
C THR A 63 13.72 16.12 13.57
N GLY A 64 12.53 16.13 12.96
CA GLY A 64 12.36 15.73 11.57
C GLY A 64 13.08 16.67 10.61
N GLU A 65 13.08 17.99 10.91
CA GLU A 65 13.73 19.01 10.11
C GLU A 65 15.24 18.80 10.01
N ALA A 66 15.89 18.34 11.08
CA ALA A 66 17.33 18.05 11.08
C ALA A 66 17.68 16.94 10.06
N ILE A 67 16.78 15.97 9.82
CA ILE A 67 16.95 14.96 8.78
C ILE A 67 16.86 15.62 7.39
N LEU A 68 15.92 16.54 7.20
CA LEU A 68 15.74 17.23 5.93
C LEU A 68 16.90 18.18 5.59
N ASP A 69 17.51 18.76 6.61
CA ASP A 69 18.65 19.70 6.47
C ASP A 69 20.00 18.98 6.30
N ASP A 70 20.08 17.67 6.61
CA ASP A 70 21.32 16.89 6.46
C ASP A 70 21.68 16.70 4.97
N PRO A 71 22.80 17.30 4.49
CA PRO A 71 23.20 17.16 3.08
C PRO A 71 23.67 15.74 2.71
N THR A 72 23.89 14.87 3.67
CA THR A 72 24.32 13.48 3.43
C THR A 72 23.15 12.54 3.16
N ILE A 73 21.91 12.99 3.37
CA ILE A 73 20.68 12.24 3.11
C ILE A 73 20.24 12.53 1.66
N ASP A 74 20.08 11.49 0.86
CA ASP A 74 19.59 11.59 -0.53
C ASP A 74 18.06 11.56 -0.61
N ALA A 75 17.41 10.77 0.25
CA ALA A 75 15.97 10.53 0.21
C ALA A 75 15.38 10.38 1.63
N VAL A 76 14.07 10.58 1.75
CA VAL A 76 13.36 10.43 3.02
C VAL A 76 12.19 9.48 2.85
N VAL A 77 12.05 8.54 3.79
CA VAL A 77 10.82 7.77 3.97
C VAL A 77 9.93 8.48 4.97
N ILE A 78 8.65 8.61 4.65
CA ILE A 78 7.67 9.23 5.52
C ILE A 78 6.62 8.17 5.88
N ALA A 79 6.59 7.79 7.15
CA ALA A 79 5.69 6.81 7.76
C ALA A 79 5.08 7.35 9.07
N SER A 80 4.80 8.64 9.08
CA SER A 80 4.16 9.38 10.17
C SER A 80 2.63 9.16 10.17
N ASN A 81 1.86 10.01 10.83
CA ASN A 81 0.40 9.99 10.72
C ASN A 81 -0.05 10.50 9.34
N ASN A 82 -1.15 9.96 8.81
CA ASN A 82 -1.65 10.27 7.47
C ASN A 82 -1.84 11.76 7.22
N ARG A 83 -2.32 12.52 8.21
CA ARG A 83 -2.49 13.98 8.13
C ARG A 83 -1.20 14.75 7.93
N THR A 84 -0.05 14.18 8.30
CA THR A 84 1.24 14.85 8.21
C THR A 84 2.08 14.40 7.01
N HIS A 85 1.65 13.37 6.29
CA HIS A 85 2.37 12.80 5.15
C HIS A 85 2.69 13.85 4.09
N ALA A 86 1.67 14.57 3.60
CA ALA A 86 1.86 15.56 2.53
C ALA A 86 2.75 16.73 2.97
N GLN A 87 2.64 17.16 4.24
CA GLN A 87 3.45 18.25 4.79
C GLN A 87 4.93 17.87 4.87
N TRP A 88 5.25 16.71 5.43
CA TRP A 88 6.62 16.21 5.48
C TRP A 88 7.18 15.93 4.10
N GLY A 89 6.36 15.36 3.20
CA GLY A 89 6.75 15.12 1.81
C GLY A 89 7.10 16.41 1.08
N LYS A 90 6.29 17.45 1.22
CA LYS A 90 6.53 18.75 0.63
C LYS A 90 7.82 19.39 1.18
N ALA A 91 7.99 19.38 2.51
CA ALA A 91 9.20 19.91 3.15
C ALA A 91 10.46 19.17 2.67
N ALA A 92 10.42 17.84 2.52
CA ALA A 92 11.51 17.04 2.00
C ALA A 92 11.86 17.42 0.55
N LEU A 93 10.85 17.53 -0.33
CA LEU A 93 11.04 17.96 -1.72
C LEU A 93 11.59 19.39 -1.81
N GLU A 94 11.15 20.31 -0.96
CA GLU A 94 11.68 21.67 -0.89
C GLU A 94 13.17 21.70 -0.59
N LYS A 95 13.65 20.79 0.27
CA LYS A 95 15.06 20.57 0.60
C LYS A 95 15.84 19.73 -0.45
N GLY A 96 15.19 19.38 -1.56
CA GLY A 96 15.81 18.60 -2.63
C GLY A 96 15.96 17.12 -2.35
N LYS A 97 15.22 16.57 -1.36
CA LYS A 97 15.22 15.14 -1.05
C LYS A 97 14.19 14.41 -1.91
N HIS A 98 14.54 13.21 -2.39
CA HIS A 98 13.56 12.28 -2.93
C HIS A 98 12.67 11.73 -1.81
N VAL A 99 11.44 11.34 -2.13
CA VAL A 99 10.45 10.93 -1.12
C VAL A 99 9.85 9.56 -1.44
N LEU A 100 9.89 8.66 -0.48
CA LEU A 100 9.07 7.45 -0.43
C LEU A 100 8.04 7.63 0.69
N LEU A 101 6.76 7.55 0.36
CA LEU A 101 5.66 7.93 1.23
C LEU A 101 4.76 6.74 1.53
N GLU A 102 4.42 6.55 2.79
CA GLU A 102 3.36 5.60 3.15
C GLU A 102 1.99 6.02 2.58
N LYS A 103 1.16 5.02 2.34
CA LYS A 103 -0.22 5.24 1.91
C LYS A 103 -1.15 5.45 3.13
N PRO A 104 -2.22 6.23 2.96
CA PRO A 104 -2.46 7.19 1.89
C PRO A 104 -1.47 8.35 1.94
N ALA A 105 -1.20 8.98 0.81
CA ALA A 105 -0.21 10.06 0.72
C ALA A 105 -0.55 11.33 1.52
N GLY A 106 -1.72 11.35 2.14
CA GLY A 106 -2.26 12.42 2.97
C GLY A 106 -3.77 12.26 3.11
N VAL A 107 -4.42 13.26 3.67
CA VAL A 107 -5.88 13.28 3.89
C VAL A 107 -6.58 14.43 3.14
N ASN A 108 -5.82 15.28 2.48
CA ASN A 108 -6.32 16.49 1.82
C ASN A 108 -5.93 16.50 0.33
N ARG A 109 -6.91 16.55 -0.57
CA ARG A 109 -6.73 16.58 -2.03
C ARG A 109 -5.74 17.64 -2.49
N LYS A 110 -5.89 18.87 -1.97
CA LYS A 110 -5.06 20.00 -2.39
C LYS A 110 -3.61 19.79 -2.00
N GLU A 111 -3.35 19.37 -0.75
CA GLU A 111 -1.98 19.16 -0.25
C GLU A 111 -1.26 18.04 -1.01
N VAL A 112 -1.94 16.94 -1.30
CA VAL A 112 -1.35 15.81 -2.04
C VAL A 112 -1.12 16.18 -3.51
N LYS A 113 -2.01 16.98 -4.11
CA LYS A 113 -1.81 17.52 -5.46
C LYS A 113 -0.61 18.46 -5.51
N GLU A 114 -0.48 19.38 -4.54
CA GLU A 114 0.68 20.28 -4.43
C GLU A 114 1.99 19.50 -4.26
N LEU A 115 1.98 18.44 -3.45
CA LEU A 115 3.12 17.54 -3.26
C LEU A 115 3.54 16.89 -4.59
N TYR A 116 2.59 16.34 -5.33
CA TYR A 116 2.81 15.71 -6.64
C TYR A 116 3.40 16.72 -7.65
N GLU A 117 2.78 17.90 -7.78
CA GLU A 117 3.25 18.93 -8.73
C GLU A 117 4.65 19.45 -8.35
N LEU A 118 4.96 19.57 -7.07
CA LEU A 118 6.27 19.96 -6.59
C LEU A 118 7.34 18.91 -6.94
N ALA A 119 7.06 17.61 -6.73
CA ALA A 119 7.99 16.54 -7.10
C ALA A 119 8.30 16.57 -8.60
N LYS A 120 7.25 16.70 -9.42
CA LYS A 120 7.36 16.81 -10.89
C LYS A 120 8.17 18.03 -11.31
N ALA A 121 7.90 19.20 -10.74
CA ALA A 121 8.60 20.45 -11.07
C ALA A 121 10.10 20.39 -10.71
N LYS A 122 10.45 19.69 -9.63
CA LYS A 122 11.85 19.54 -9.19
C LYS A 122 12.56 18.34 -9.83
N GLY A 123 11.87 17.48 -10.57
CA GLY A 123 12.44 16.23 -11.11
C GLY A 123 12.90 15.26 -10.01
N LEU A 124 12.24 15.28 -8.84
CA LEU A 124 12.54 14.41 -7.72
C LEU A 124 11.60 13.19 -7.73
N SER A 125 12.14 12.03 -7.31
CA SER A 125 11.35 10.81 -7.20
C SER A 125 10.35 10.92 -6.05
N LEU A 126 9.07 10.72 -6.35
CA LEU A 126 8.00 10.58 -5.38
C LEU A 126 7.41 9.18 -5.53
N GLY A 127 7.79 8.28 -4.63
CA GLY A 127 7.20 6.94 -4.52
C GLY A 127 6.10 6.91 -3.48
N VAL A 128 5.08 6.08 -3.71
CA VAL A 128 4.07 5.73 -2.70
C VAL A 128 4.21 4.25 -2.39
N ASP A 129 4.08 3.86 -1.14
CA ASP A 129 4.21 2.46 -0.72
C ASP A 129 2.99 1.63 -1.14
N HIS A 130 2.89 1.37 -2.43
CA HIS A 130 1.95 0.46 -3.06
C HIS A 130 2.54 -0.95 -3.14
N MET A 131 3.03 -1.45 -2.01
CA MET A 131 3.88 -2.65 -1.91
C MET A 131 3.23 -3.93 -2.46
N MET A 132 1.88 -4.06 -2.50
CA MET A 132 1.22 -5.24 -3.07
C MET A 132 1.51 -5.42 -4.57
N THR A 133 1.90 -4.37 -5.28
CA THR A 133 2.33 -4.45 -6.69
C THR A 133 3.68 -5.13 -6.85
N LYS A 134 4.41 -5.37 -5.76
CA LYS A 134 5.71 -6.06 -5.72
C LYS A 134 5.60 -7.54 -5.33
N ASN A 135 4.40 -8.00 -5.01
CA ASN A 135 4.15 -9.39 -4.73
C ASN A 135 4.23 -10.21 -6.04
N GLU A 136 5.08 -11.21 -6.09
CA GLU A 136 5.35 -12.00 -7.30
C GLU A 136 4.13 -12.77 -7.81
N TYR A 137 3.20 -13.17 -6.93
CA TYR A 137 1.92 -13.74 -7.34
C TYR A 137 1.08 -12.70 -8.11
N ASN A 138 1.08 -11.45 -7.66
CA ASN A 138 0.34 -10.38 -8.33
C ASN A 138 0.99 -9.99 -9.67
N ILE A 139 2.33 -10.02 -9.74
CA ILE A 139 3.06 -9.80 -10.99
C ILE A 139 2.74 -10.92 -11.99
N LEU A 140 2.72 -12.17 -11.52
CA LEU A 140 2.40 -13.33 -12.36
C LEU A 140 0.96 -13.29 -12.86
N ALA A 141 0.01 -12.89 -12.00
CA ALA A 141 -1.39 -12.68 -12.38
C ALA A 141 -1.53 -11.60 -13.47
N ARG A 142 -0.87 -10.46 -13.26
CA ARG A 142 -0.84 -9.38 -14.25
C ARG A 142 -0.26 -9.84 -15.58
N ASP A 143 0.85 -10.56 -15.56
CA ASP A 143 1.49 -11.08 -16.79
C ASP A 143 0.57 -11.99 -17.58
N LEU A 144 -0.24 -12.84 -16.94
CA LEU A 144 -1.25 -13.67 -17.61
C LEU A 144 -2.35 -12.83 -18.25
N ILE A 145 -2.82 -11.81 -17.53
CA ILE A 145 -3.84 -10.90 -18.05
C ILE A 145 -3.31 -10.14 -19.27
N GLU A 146 -2.10 -9.57 -19.18
CA GLU A 146 -1.47 -8.81 -20.27
C GLU A 146 -1.18 -9.68 -21.51
N LYS A 147 -0.88 -10.97 -21.33
CA LYS A 147 -0.71 -11.94 -22.43
C LYS A 147 -2.04 -12.37 -23.06
N GLY A 148 -3.18 -11.97 -22.51
CA GLY A 148 -4.51 -12.33 -23.02
C GLY A 148 -4.89 -13.79 -22.77
N GLU A 149 -4.29 -14.44 -21.77
CA GLU A 149 -4.60 -15.84 -21.42
C GLU A 149 -6.04 -16.01 -20.93
N LEU A 150 -6.59 -14.97 -20.28
CA LEU A 150 -7.99 -14.93 -19.86
C LEU A 150 -8.96 -14.53 -20.99
N GLY A 151 -8.47 -14.15 -22.18
CA GLY A 151 -9.27 -13.51 -23.22
C GLY A 151 -9.66 -12.08 -22.84
N ASP A 152 -10.85 -11.64 -23.24
CA ASP A 152 -11.38 -10.33 -22.85
C ASP A 152 -11.81 -10.36 -21.39
N VAL A 153 -11.15 -9.56 -20.55
CA VAL A 153 -11.50 -9.47 -19.12
C VAL A 153 -12.84 -8.76 -18.99
N SER A 154 -13.75 -9.37 -18.24
CA SER A 154 -15.11 -8.86 -18.01
C SER A 154 -15.26 -8.21 -16.65
N SER A 155 -14.63 -8.76 -15.61
CA SER A 155 -14.78 -8.25 -14.23
C SER A 155 -13.63 -8.66 -13.31
N ILE A 156 -13.51 -7.90 -12.21
CA ILE A 156 -12.59 -8.18 -11.10
C ILE A 156 -13.32 -8.03 -9.76
N VAL A 157 -13.05 -8.92 -8.82
CA VAL A 157 -13.48 -8.80 -7.42
C VAL A 157 -12.26 -8.82 -6.53
N LEU A 158 -12.15 -7.86 -5.61
CA LEU A 158 -11.06 -7.80 -4.64
C LEU A 158 -11.63 -7.89 -3.22
N HIS A 159 -10.90 -8.56 -2.35
CA HIS A 159 -11.27 -8.80 -0.97
C HIS A 159 -10.16 -8.35 -0.03
N MET A 160 -10.49 -7.47 0.90
CA MET A 160 -9.69 -7.19 2.09
C MET A 160 -10.63 -7.09 3.30
N GLU A 161 -11.09 -8.26 3.76
CA GLU A 161 -12.08 -8.41 4.83
C GLU A 161 -11.49 -9.30 5.94
N PHE A 162 -11.33 -8.76 7.13
CA PHE A 162 -10.79 -9.49 8.27
C PHE A 162 -11.27 -8.90 9.61
N ASP A 163 -10.96 -9.60 10.69
CA ASP A 163 -11.21 -9.13 12.04
C ASP A 163 -10.10 -8.19 12.47
N TYR A 164 -10.48 -6.92 12.72
CA TYR A 164 -9.62 -5.91 13.33
C TYR A 164 -10.44 -5.05 14.28
N GLY A 165 -9.84 -4.59 15.37
CA GLY A 165 -10.58 -3.79 16.36
C GLY A 165 -11.40 -4.61 17.34
N LEU A 166 -11.18 -5.93 17.41
CA LEU A 166 -11.85 -6.80 18.38
C LEU A 166 -11.21 -6.75 19.76
N THR A 167 -9.93 -6.44 19.85
CA THR A 167 -9.28 -6.18 21.14
C THR A 167 -9.45 -4.70 21.54
N PRO A 168 -9.44 -4.38 22.84
CA PRO A 168 -9.51 -2.99 23.30
C PRO A 168 -8.42 -2.08 22.71
N ALA A 169 -7.21 -2.61 22.50
CA ALA A 169 -6.10 -1.87 21.91
C ALA A 169 -6.31 -1.55 20.44
N GLU A 170 -6.76 -2.52 19.65
CA GLU A 170 -7.10 -2.31 18.23
C GLU A 170 -8.30 -1.36 18.09
N ALA A 171 -9.36 -1.58 18.90
CA ALA A 171 -10.54 -0.72 18.90
C ALA A 171 -10.19 0.73 19.28
N ALA A 172 -9.19 0.95 20.12
CA ALA A 172 -8.70 2.28 20.48
C ALA A 172 -7.75 2.89 19.44
N SER A 173 -7.31 2.13 18.44
CA SER A 173 -6.39 2.63 17.40
C SER A 173 -7.06 3.67 16.50
N TRP A 174 -6.25 4.50 15.85
CA TRP A 174 -6.74 5.49 14.88
C TRP A 174 -7.53 4.83 13.74
N ARG A 175 -7.19 3.60 13.37
CA ARG A 175 -7.88 2.84 12.31
C ARG A 175 -9.35 2.62 12.60
N CYS A 176 -9.73 2.48 13.87
CA CYS A 176 -11.14 2.27 14.27
C CYS A 176 -11.82 3.55 14.75
N ASN A 177 -11.06 4.61 15.07
CA ASN A 177 -11.59 5.75 15.81
C ASN A 177 -11.37 7.12 15.18
N ASP A 178 -10.41 7.29 14.27
CA ASP A 178 -10.07 8.61 13.74
C ASP A 178 -10.42 8.77 12.26
N PRO A 179 -11.62 9.32 11.94
CA PRO A 179 -11.99 9.58 10.55
C PRO A 179 -11.13 10.69 9.91
N LEU A 180 -10.48 11.56 10.70
CA LEU A 180 -9.59 12.61 10.17
C LEU A 180 -8.26 12.05 9.71
N GLU A 181 -7.87 10.88 10.20
CA GLU A 181 -6.74 10.10 9.68
C GLU A 181 -7.14 9.17 8.54
N LEU A 182 -8.37 9.29 8.01
CA LEU A 182 -8.95 8.31 7.08
C LEU A 182 -8.89 6.89 7.65
N GLY A 183 -9.21 6.75 8.95
CA GLY A 183 -9.44 5.45 9.56
C GLY A 183 -10.61 4.73 8.89
N GLY A 184 -10.75 3.46 9.21
CA GLY A 184 -11.74 2.58 8.60
C GLY A 184 -11.17 1.75 7.44
N PRO A 185 -11.87 0.68 7.07
CA PRO A 185 -11.41 -0.23 6.03
C PRO A 185 -11.30 0.41 4.64
N ILE A 186 -12.03 1.48 4.32
CA ILE A 186 -11.87 2.16 3.03
C ILE A 186 -10.49 2.83 2.94
N GLY A 187 -10.12 3.63 3.95
CA GLY A 187 -8.85 4.35 3.96
C GLY A 187 -7.65 3.44 4.15
N ASP A 188 -7.75 2.45 5.05
CA ASP A 188 -6.62 1.56 5.34
C ASP A 188 -6.44 0.48 4.27
N VAL A 189 -7.47 -0.31 3.97
CA VAL A 189 -7.34 -1.48 3.09
C VAL A 189 -8.04 -1.35 1.73
N GLY A 190 -9.06 -0.53 1.59
CA GLY A 190 -9.67 -0.19 0.31
C GLY A 190 -8.66 0.51 -0.62
N SER A 191 -7.76 1.30 -0.03
CA SER A 191 -6.62 1.89 -0.73
C SER A 191 -5.81 0.84 -1.51
N HIS A 192 -5.57 -0.34 -0.94
CA HIS A 192 -4.88 -1.43 -1.61
C HIS A 192 -5.70 -2.02 -2.76
N CYS A 193 -7.01 -2.18 -2.57
CA CYS A 193 -7.89 -2.70 -3.63
C CYS A 193 -7.89 -1.79 -4.88
N PHE A 194 -7.88 -0.46 -4.69
CA PHE A 194 -7.90 0.47 -5.82
C PHE A 194 -6.64 0.38 -6.67
N TYR A 195 -5.47 0.54 -6.08
CA TYR A 195 -4.25 0.49 -6.87
C TYR A 195 -3.96 -0.92 -7.42
N MET A 196 -4.44 -1.98 -6.74
CA MET A 196 -4.32 -3.35 -7.25
C MET A 196 -5.22 -3.62 -8.44
N ALA A 197 -6.45 -3.11 -8.46
CA ALA A 197 -7.31 -3.19 -9.64
C ALA A 197 -6.65 -2.51 -10.85
N GLU A 198 -6.11 -1.29 -10.66
CA GLU A 198 -5.40 -0.57 -11.71
C GLU A 198 -4.11 -1.29 -12.16
N PHE A 199 -3.37 -1.88 -11.21
CA PHE A 199 -2.15 -2.63 -11.49
C PHE A 199 -2.42 -3.90 -12.30
N LEU A 200 -3.36 -4.73 -11.84
CA LEU A 200 -3.68 -6.01 -12.48
C LEU A 200 -4.24 -5.83 -13.89
N LEU A 201 -5.10 -4.84 -14.09
CA LEU A 201 -5.81 -4.64 -15.34
C LEU A 201 -5.15 -3.61 -16.29
N GLY A 202 -4.07 -2.95 -15.86
CA GLY A 202 -3.35 -1.96 -16.66
C GLY A 202 -4.22 -0.78 -17.09
N SER A 203 -5.31 -0.50 -16.38
CA SER A 203 -6.30 0.53 -16.70
C SER A 203 -6.72 1.28 -15.46
N LYS A 204 -7.05 2.57 -15.59
CA LYS A 204 -7.39 3.44 -14.46
C LYS A 204 -8.88 3.34 -14.11
N ILE A 205 -9.24 3.41 -12.82
CA ILE A 205 -10.63 3.55 -12.38
C ILE A 205 -11.13 4.92 -12.84
N SER A 206 -12.26 4.97 -13.55
CA SER A 206 -12.87 6.18 -14.09
C SER A 206 -14.08 6.65 -13.29
N GLU A 207 -14.79 5.72 -12.65
CA GLU A 207 -15.95 6.01 -11.81
C GLU A 207 -16.12 4.95 -10.73
N LEU A 208 -16.73 5.33 -9.61
CA LEU A 208 -17.04 4.43 -8.52
C LEU A 208 -18.33 4.80 -7.78
N SER A 209 -18.90 3.81 -7.08
CA SER A 209 -19.96 4.00 -6.09
C SER A 209 -19.68 3.14 -4.86
N CYS A 210 -20.06 3.60 -3.68
CA CYS A 210 -19.76 2.95 -2.42
C CYS A 210 -20.96 2.96 -1.50
N VAL A 211 -21.14 1.86 -0.76
CA VAL A 211 -22.10 1.76 0.34
C VAL A 211 -21.41 1.16 1.56
N TYR A 212 -21.63 1.74 2.73
CA TYR A 212 -21.15 1.15 3.97
C TYR A 212 -21.93 -0.11 4.31
N THR A 213 -21.28 -1.12 4.88
CA THR A 213 -21.97 -2.26 5.50
C THR A 213 -22.55 -1.84 6.85
N PRO A 214 -23.62 -2.52 7.33
CA PRO A 214 -24.10 -2.32 8.68
C PRO A 214 -22.98 -2.59 9.70
N LYS A 215 -22.82 -1.69 10.66
CA LYS A 215 -21.83 -1.86 11.73
C LYS A 215 -22.20 -3.02 12.65
N THR A 216 -21.27 -3.93 12.87
CA THR A 216 -21.35 -5.00 13.87
C THR A 216 -20.45 -4.74 15.08
N ALA A 217 -19.55 -3.75 14.97
CA ALA A 217 -18.63 -3.29 16.01
C ALA A 217 -18.82 -1.79 16.32
N THR A 218 -18.36 -1.37 17.50
CA THR A 218 -18.42 0.03 17.97
C THR A 218 -17.20 0.82 17.45
N PHE A 219 -17.18 1.10 16.16
CA PHE A 219 -16.17 1.97 15.56
C PHE A 219 -16.70 3.40 15.39
N ASN A 220 -15.84 4.41 15.49
CA ASN A 220 -16.19 5.80 15.13
C ASN A 220 -16.13 6.02 13.61
N VAL A 221 -15.52 5.09 12.89
CA VAL A 221 -15.43 5.04 11.42
C VAL A 221 -16.38 3.97 10.87
N GLU A 222 -16.44 3.76 9.56
CA GLU A 222 -17.16 2.63 8.98
C GLU A 222 -16.50 1.30 9.38
N ALA A 223 -17.30 0.22 9.48
CA ALA A 223 -16.79 -1.12 9.78
C ALA A 223 -16.51 -1.94 8.53
N GLY A 224 -17.14 -1.57 7.41
CA GLY A 224 -16.94 -2.18 6.11
C GLY A 224 -17.64 -1.43 5.00
N ALA A 225 -17.32 -1.77 3.76
CA ALA A 225 -17.91 -1.20 2.56
C ALA A 225 -17.90 -2.16 1.38
N TYR A 226 -18.87 -1.98 0.48
CA TYR A 226 -18.87 -2.50 -0.88
C TYR A 226 -18.66 -1.33 -1.84
N ILE A 227 -17.63 -1.44 -2.67
CA ILE A 227 -17.23 -0.39 -3.59
C ILE A 227 -17.28 -0.96 -5.00
N LYS A 228 -18.30 -0.56 -5.77
CA LYS A 228 -18.36 -0.86 -7.20
C LYS A 228 -17.56 0.20 -7.96
N PHE A 229 -16.79 -0.20 -8.97
CA PHE A 229 -16.04 0.72 -9.82
C PHE A 229 -16.03 0.25 -11.26
N LYS A 230 -15.69 1.18 -12.16
CA LYS A 230 -15.47 0.91 -13.57
C LYS A 230 -14.14 1.50 -14.00
N LEU A 231 -13.37 0.75 -14.77
CA LEU A 231 -12.13 1.20 -15.36
C LEU A 231 -12.36 1.90 -16.71
N GLU A 232 -11.37 2.68 -17.15
CA GLU A 232 -11.38 3.32 -18.48
C GLU A 232 -11.48 2.28 -19.62
N SER A 233 -10.95 1.07 -19.43
CA SER A 233 -11.09 -0.06 -20.35
C SER A 233 -12.53 -0.56 -20.51
N GLY A 234 -13.44 -0.13 -19.64
CA GLY A 234 -14.83 -0.60 -19.58
C GLY A 234 -15.05 -1.77 -18.62
N VAL A 235 -14.01 -2.41 -18.10
CA VAL A 235 -14.11 -3.49 -17.11
C VAL A 235 -14.73 -2.96 -15.83
N GLU A 236 -15.69 -3.70 -15.28
CA GLU A 236 -16.31 -3.40 -13.99
C GLU A 236 -15.66 -4.22 -12.86
N GLY A 237 -15.63 -3.66 -11.65
CA GLY A 237 -15.11 -4.36 -10.48
C GLY A 237 -15.84 -4.04 -9.19
N VAL A 238 -15.58 -4.88 -8.20
CA VAL A 238 -16.07 -4.69 -6.84
C VAL A 238 -14.91 -4.90 -5.86
N ALA A 239 -14.73 -3.98 -4.93
CA ALA A 239 -13.88 -4.18 -3.77
C ALA A 239 -14.78 -4.38 -2.52
N ARG A 240 -14.47 -5.39 -1.73
CA ARG A 240 -15.09 -5.70 -0.46
C ARG A 240 -14.08 -5.49 0.64
N VAL A 241 -14.37 -4.58 1.55
CA VAL A 241 -13.45 -4.22 2.65
C VAL A 241 -14.19 -4.24 3.98
N ALA A 242 -13.58 -4.79 5.03
CA ALA A 242 -14.17 -4.82 6.35
C ALA A 242 -13.14 -5.07 7.46
N PHE A 243 -13.42 -4.53 8.66
CA PHE A 243 -12.70 -4.78 9.90
C PHE A 243 -13.49 -5.62 10.92
N ASP A 244 -14.71 -6.01 10.58
CA ASP A 244 -15.61 -6.74 11.49
C ASP A 244 -16.09 -8.09 10.92
N GLN A 245 -15.34 -8.65 9.98
CA GLN A 245 -15.68 -9.92 9.34
C GLN A 245 -14.90 -11.09 9.92
N ARG A 246 -15.53 -11.86 10.77
CA ARG A 246 -14.98 -13.11 11.29
C ARG A 246 -15.04 -14.19 10.21
N ARG A 247 -13.88 -14.72 9.83
CA ARG A 247 -13.76 -15.72 8.76
C ARG A 247 -13.33 -17.10 9.24
N GLY A 248 -13.25 -17.30 10.55
CA GLY A 248 -12.94 -18.58 11.17
C GLY A 248 -11.46 -18.94 11.12
N SER A 249 -11.06 -19.86 10.24
CA SER A 249 -9.68 -20.33 10.15
C SER A 249 -8.76 -19.40 9.37
N LEU A 250 -7.45 -19.64 9.47
CA LEU A 250 -6.43 -18.93 8.69
C LEU A 250 -6.68 -19.03 7.19
N ASP A 251 -7.08 -20.19 6.68
CA ASP A 251 -7.42 -20.38 5.26
C ASP A 251 -8.59 -19.48 4.85
N GLY A 252 -9.63 -19.38 5.66
CA GLY A 252 -10.74 -18.45 5.46
C GLY A 252 -10.28 -16.99 5.42
N THR A 253 -9.38 -16.60 6.32
CA THR A 253 -8.82 -15.26 6.36
C THR A 253 -8.01 -14.96 5.08
N LEU A 254 -7.13 -15.85 4.65
CA LEU A 254 -6.34 -15.68 3.42
C LEU A 254 -7.22 -15.59 2.18
N LYS A 255 -8.31 -16.36 2.12
CA LYS A 255 -9.29 -16.28 1.02
C LYS A 255 -9.92 -14.90 0.89
N ASN A 256 -10.09 -14.20 2.00
CA ASN A 256 -10.63 -12.83 2.03
C ASN A 256 -9.57 -11.72 1.89
N LEU A 257 -8.33 -12.10 1.64
CA LEU A 257 -7.20 -11.20 1.33
C LEU A 257 -6.67 -11.50 -0.07
N GLY A 258 -7.55 -11.43 -1.06
CA GLY A 258 -7.23 -11.83 -2.41
C GLY A 258 -8.14 -11.20 -3.46
N TYR A 259 -8.19 -11.85 -4.62
CA TYR A 259 -9.02 -11.40 -5.74
C TYR A 259 -9.39 -12.54 -6.69
N GLU A 260 -10.44 -12.29 -7.49
CA GLU A 260 -10.78 -13.06 -8.69
C GLU A 260 -10.82 -12.12 -9.91
N VAL A 261 -10.27 -12.57 -11.04
CA VAL A 261 -10.35 -11.86 -12.33
C VAL A 261 -10.96 -12.78 -13.36
N TYR A 262 -12.07 -12.36 -13.97
CA TYR A 262 -12.86 -13.14 -14.90
C TYR A 262 -12.70 -12.63 -16.34
N GLY A 263 -12.50 -13.55 -17.28
CA GLY A 263 -12.41 -13.28 -18.70
C GLY A 263 -13.14 -14.31 -19.53
N THR A 264 -13.17 -14.11 -20.84
CA THR A 264 -13.95 -14.96 -21.79
C THR A 264 -13.36 -16.36 -21.98
N LYS A 265 -12.09 -16.57 -21.66
CA LYS A 265 -11.42 -17.90 -21.72
C LYS A 265 -11.26 -18.58 -20.37
N GLY A 266 -11.55 -17.90 -19.27
CA GLY A 266 -11.39 -18.43 -17.92
C GLY A 266 -11.26 -17.35 -16.87
N PHE A 267 -10.78 -17.73 -15.70
CA PHE A 267 -10.57 -16.82 -14.57
C PHE A 267 -9.33 -17.23 -13.75
N ILE A 268 -8.81 -16.26 -12.99
CA ILE A 268 -7.79 -16.51 -11.96
C ILE A 268 -8.35 -16.20 -10.59
N GLU A 269 -7.94 -16.98 -9.59
CA GLU A 269 -8.25 -16.78 -8.17
C GLU A 269 -6.94 -16.68 -7.38
N GLY A 270 -6.75 -15.57 -6.65
CA GLY A 270 -5.65 -15.37 -5.71
C GLY A 270 -6.15 -15.43 -4.27
N LYS A 271 -5.50 -16.25 -3.41
CA LYS A 271 -5.74 -16.30 -1.97
C LYS A 271 -4.52 -15.81 -1.22
N GLY A 272 -4.70 -14.90 -0.28
CA GLY A 272 -3.62 -14.32 0.51
C GLY A 272 -2.70 -13.38 -0.27
N VAL A 273 -2.90 -13.22 -1.57
CA VAL A 273 -2.07 -12.38 -2.47
C VAL A 273 -2.17 -10.88 -2.19
N MET A 274 -3.17 -10.49 -1.40
CA MET A 274 -3.32 -9.15 -0.81
C MET A 274 -2.78 -9.09 0.62
N PHE A 275 -1.97 -10.07 1.03
CA PHE A 275 -1.29 -10.10 2.32
C PHE A 275 0.15 -9.59 2.20
N GLN A 276 0.75 -9.21 3.34
CA GLN A 276 2.12 -8.71 3.40
C GLN A 276 3.12 -9.87 3.27
N LEU A 277 3.70 -10.04 2.10
CA LEU A 277 4.65 -11.10 1.79
C LEU A 277 6.08 -10.70 2.18
N SER A 278 6.72 -11.47 3.04
CA SER A 278 8.10 -11.21 3.51
C SER A 278 9.16 -12.04 2.79
N GLY A 279 8.76 -13.11 2.11
CA GLY A 279 9.70 -14.07 1.50
C GLY A 279 10.49 -14.87 2.53
N HIS A 280 9.99 -15.01 3.74
CA HIS A 280 10.61 -15.73 4.84
C HIS A 280 9.78 -16.97 5.23
N ASP A 281 10.39 -17.95 5.93
CA ASP A 281 9.78 -19.22 6.32
C ASP A 281 8.53 -19.09 7.23
N ASP A 282 8.26 -17.90 7.80
CA ASP A 282 7.08 -17.60 8.60
C ASP A 282 5.85 -17.17 7.78
N GLU A 283 5.93 -17.22 6.45
CA GLU A 283 4.80 -16.92 5.58
C GLU A 283 3.66 -17.93 5.72
N PRO A 284 2.40 -17.49 5.56
CA PRO A 284 1.26 -18.40 5.51
C PRO A 284 1.37 -19.38 4.32
N VAL A 285 1.38 -20.68 4.61
CA VAL A 285 1.50 -21.73 3.58
C VAL A 285 0.28 -21.89 2.67
N ALA A 286 -0.87 -21.33 3.04
CA ALA A 286 -2.10 -21.39 2.26
C ALA A 286 -2.22 -20.32 1.17
N LEU A 287 -1.14 -19.56 0.92
CA LEU A 287 -1.07 -18.54 -0.12
C LEU A 287 -1.06 -19.20 -1.50
N SER A 288 -1.96 -18.83 -2.41
CA SER A 288 -2.05 -19.45 -3.72
C SER A 288 -2.54 -18.50 -4.81
N LEU A 289 -2.17 -18.80 -6.05
CA LEU A 289 -2.74 -18.24 -7.27
C LEU A 289 -3.12 -19.39 -8.19
N THR A 290 -4.41 -19.49 -8.54
CA THR A 290 -4.93 -20.58 -9.37
C THR A 290 -5.54 -20.01 -10.65
N ALA A 291 -5.19 -20.59 -11.80
CA ALA A 291 -5.79 -20.29 -13.08
C ALA A 291 -6.76 -21.39 -13.50
N HIS A 292 -7.93 -20.98 -13.97
CA HIS A 292 -8.99 -21.82 -14.55
C HIS A 292 -9.19 -21.41 -16.00
N ILE A 293 -8.47 -22.00 -16.93
CA ILE A 293 -8.42 -21.56 -18.32
C ILE A 293 -8.66 -22.74 -19.26
N GLY A 294 -9.58 -22.60 -20.22
CA GLY A 294 -9.84 -23.64 -21.22
C GLY A 294 -10.38 -24.96 -20.67
N GLY A 295 -10.94 -24.96 -19.47
CA GLY A 295 -11.39 -26.18 -18.78
C GLY A 295 -10.31 -26.88 -17.94
N GLU A 296 -9.09 -26.37 -17.94
CA GLU A 296 -7.99 -26.83 -17.09
C GLU A 296 -7.84 -25.95 -15.86
N VAL A 297 -7.36 -26.55 -14.78
CA VAL A 297 -7.05 -25.87 -13.50
C VAL A 297 -5.58 -26.05 -13.20
N GLY A 298 -4.85 -24.96 -13.04
CA GLY A 298 -3.43 -24.96 -12.74
C GLY A 298 -3.09 -24.00 -11.61
N GLU A 299 -2.26 -24.46 -10.67
CA GLU A 299 -1.67 -23.59 -9.67
C GLU A 299 -0.45 -22.88 -10.27
N LEU A 300 -0.36 -21.58 -10.02
CA LEU A 300 0.72 -20.73 -10.51
C LEU A 300 1.64 -20.39 -9.35
N VAL A 301 2.89 -20.81 -9.45
CA VAL A 301 3.90 -20.62 -8.42
C VAL A 301 4.98 -19.68 -8.95
N PRO A 302 5.26 -18.54 -8.29
CA PRO A 302 6.38 -17.70 -8.67
C PRO A 302 7.72 -18.43 -8.56
N ALA A 303 8.65 -18.13 -9.46
CA ALA A 303 9.98 -18.73 -9.48
C ALA A 303 10.80 -18.35 -8.22
N GLN A 304 10.53 -17.20 -7.65
CA GLN A 304 11.12 -16.73 -6.39
C GLN A 304 10.10 -15.84 -5.68
N ILE A 305 10.24 -15.72 -4.38
CA ILE A 305 9.46 -14.83 -3.55
C ILE A 305 10.43 -13.86 -2.87
N THR A 306 10.14 -12.56 -2.94
CA THR A 306 10.92 -11.50 -2.32
C THR A 306 10.07 -10.75 -1.30
N ASN A 307 10.74 -10.04 -0.39
CA ASN A 307 10.04 -9.14 0.52
C ASN A 307 9.48 -7.95 -0.26
N ILE A 308 8.17 -7.73 -0.18
CA ILE A 308 7.48 -6.67 -0.94
C ILE A 308 7.92 -5.26 -0.55
N TYR A 309 8.24 -5.04 0.72
CA TYR A 309 8.77 -3.75 1.20
C TYR A 309 10.22 -3.52 0.75
N ALA A 310 11.06 -4.56 0.76
CA ALA A 310 12.41 -4.46 0.23
C ALA A 310 12.40 -4.17 -1.27
N SER A 311 11.49 -4.79 -2.02
CA SER A 311 11.30 -4.52 -3.44
C SER A 311 10.80 -3.09 -3.71
N GLN A 312 9.92 -2.57 -2.86
CA GLN A 312 9.45 -1.18 -2.95
C GLN A 312 10.58 -0.17 -2.68
N VAL A 313 11.37 -0.39 -1.64
CA VAL A 313 12.56 0.44 -1.32
C VAL A 313 13.59 0.35 -2.45
N ALA A 314 13.82 -0.86 -3.00
CA ALA A 314 14.75 -1.08 -4.10
C ALA A 314 14.32 -0.32 -5.36
N GLU A 315 13.05 -0.37 -5.76
CA GLU A 315 12.52 0.37 -6.90
C GLU A 315 12.72 1.87 -6.74
N HIS A 316 12.36 2.42 -5.57
CA HIS A 316 12.54 3.84 -5.30
C HIS A 316 14.02 4.24 -5.35
N ALA A 317 14.91 3.50 -4.69
CA ALA A 317 16.35 3.76 -4.72
C ALA A 317 16.93 3.64 -6.13
N GLN A 318 16.51 2.63 -6.90
CA GLN A 318 16.98 2.43 -8.28
C GLN A 318 16.51 3.56 -9.19
N SER A 319 15.28 4.05 -9.02
CA SER A 319 14.76 5.20 -9.79
C SER A 319 15.64 6.46 -9.63
N ILE A 320 16.19 6.65 -8.44
CA ILE A 320 17.10 7.75 -8.12
C ILE A 320 18.47 7.52 -8.78
N LEU A 321 19.02 6.29 -8.66
CA LEU A 321 20.32 5.93 -9.26
C LEU A 321 20.29 6.06 -10.78
N ASP A 322 19.20 5.64 -11.41
CA ASP A 322 18.98 5.69 -12.86
C ASP A 322 18.58 7.07 -13.37
N LYS A 323 18.32 8.02 -12.46
CA LYS A 323 17.80 9.36 -12.79
C LYS A 323 16.46 9.30 -13.57
N ARG A 324 15.61 8.34 -13.21
CA ARG A 324 14.26 8.13 -13.75
C ARG A 324 13.24 8.24 -12.61
N PRO A 325 12.93 9.46 -12.15
CA PRO A 325 12.11 9.66 -10.96
C PRO A 325 10.73 9.02 -11.11
N LEU A 326 10.28 8.38 -10.04
CA LEU A 326 8.89 7.93 -9.93
C LEU A 326 7.97 9.14 -9.93
N SER A 327 6.86 9.06 -10.66
CA SER A 327 5.98 10.22 -10.90
C SER A 327 5.19 10.66 -9.68
N GLY A 328 4.86 9.73 -8.77
CA GLY A 328 3.96 9.99 -7.64
C GLY A 328 2.48 10.15 -8.00
N GLU A 329 2.09 9.91 -9.26
CA GLU A 329 0.67 10.01 -9.68
C GLU A 329 -0.26 9.14 -8.82
N GLY A 330 0.22 7.95 -8.41
CA GLY A 330 -0.51 7.05 -7.52
C GLY A 330 -0.92 7.69 -6.20
N ALA A 331 -0.16 8.66 -5.68
CA ALA A 331 -0.52 9.41 -4.47
C ALA A 331 -1.85 10.14 -4.61
N VAL A 332 -2.01 10.89 -5.71
CA VAL A 332 -3.19 11.71 -5.99
C VAL A 332 -4.40 10.80 -6.27
N ARG A 333 -4.22 9.81 -7.14
CA ARG A 333 -5.31 8.91 -7.53
C ARG A 333 -5.85 8.11 -6.37
N ASN A 334 -4.95 7.50 -5.58
CA ASN A 334 -5.36 6.65 -4.47
C ASN A 334 -6.12 7.42 -3.40
N LEU A 335 -5.67 8.63 -3.04
CA LEU A 335 -6.41 9.50 -2.13
C LEU A 335 -7.78 9.88 -2.70
N GLU A 336 -7.85 10.23 -3.99
CA GLU A 336 -9.12 10.60 -4.64
C GLU A 336 -10.14 9.45 -4.57
N GLN A 337 -9.72 8.22 -4.86
CA GLN A 337 -10.55 7.03 -4.78
C GLN A 337 -11.11 6.80 -3.37
N ILE A 338 -10.28 6.98 -2.33
CA ILE A 338 -10.70 6.90 -0.94
C ILE A 338 -11.78 7.95 -0.63
N LEU A 339 -11.51 9.20 -0.94
CA LEU A 339 -12.40 10.31 -0.61
C LEU A 339 -13.73 10.24 -1.37
N LEU A 340 -13.69 9.90 -2.67
CA LEU A 340 -14.90 9.69 -3.46
C LEU A 340 -15.73 8.49 -2.98
N SER A 341 -15.09 7.46 -2.43
CA SER A 341 -15.81 6.33 -1.82
C SER A 341 -16.61 6.80 -0.59
N HIS A 342 -16.00 7.60 0.28
CA HIS A 342 -16.71 8.17 1.43
C HIS A 342 -17.85 9.11 1.01
N GLU A 343 -17.59 10.00 0.05
CA GLU A 343 -18.62 10.91 -0.50
C GLU A 343 -19.79 10.14 -1.10
N SER A 344 -19.50 9.10 -1.89
CA SER A 344 -20.52 8.23 -2.47
C SER A 344 -21.38 7.55 -1.39
N ALA A 345 -20.76 6.97 -0.37
CA ALA A 345 -21.48 6.30 0.71
C ALA A 345 -22.35 7.26 1.54
N GLN A 346 -21.86 8.47 1.82
CA GLN A 346 -22.60 9.52 2.51
C GLN A 346 -23.81 10.01 1.71
N GLU A 347 -23.74 9.92 0.39
CA GLU A 347 -24.84 10.27 -0.53
C GLU A 347 -25.68 9.06 -0.96
N GLY A 348 -25.68 7.97 -0.18
CA GLY A 348 -26.50 6.78 -0.41
C GLY A 348 -26.06 5.93 -1.59
N GLY A 349 -24.79 5.94 -1.94
CA GLY A 349 -24.23 5.13 -3.03
C GLY A 349 -24.23 5.84 -4.39
N SER A 350 -24.20 7.17 -4.40
CA SER A 350 -24.18 7.96 -5.64
C SER A 350 -22.93 7.66 -6.49
N LEU A 351 -23.09 7.66 -7.81
CA LEU A 351 -21.97 7.48 -8.73
C LEU A 351 -21.04 8.71 -8.69
N LYS A 352 -19.74 8.47 -8.51
CA LYS A 352 -18.68 9.47 -8.55
C LYS A 352 -17.76 9.22 -9.74
N LYS A 353 -17.33 10.28 -10.40
CA LYS A 353 -16.33 10.24 -11.48
C LYS A 353 -14.97 10.70 -10.95
N MET A 354 -13.92 10.03 -11.46
CA MET A 354 -12.54 10.36 -11.16
C MET A 354 -12.06 11.60 -11.92
#